data_73a7f0fe47bc9372224ab5f518638f71
#
_entry.id   73a7f0fe47bc9372224ab5f518638f71
#
_cell.length_a   1.000
_cell.length_b   1.000
_cell.length_c   1.000
_cell.angle_alpha   90.00
_cell.angle_beta   90.00
_cell.angle_gamma   90.00
#
_symmetry.space_group_name_H-M   'P 1'
#
loop_
_entity.id
_entity.type
_entity.pdbx_description
1 polymer ?
#
loop_
_entity_poly.entity_id
_entity_poly.type
_entity_poly.pdbx_seq_one_letter_code
_entity_poly.pdbx_strand_id
1 'polypeptide(L)'
;MVPIVEIERVQTGVRMEKRLLKVLKGLAEYHDITLGDLLEGIVLHAFEGKAPFGRESLQKIAELKNVYGLDLDATASHQLIERSPAKRRGKAHEP
;
A
#
# COMPACT_ATOMS: atom_id res chain seq x y z
N MET A 1 9.92 -3.79 -26.13
CA MET A 1 8.50 -3.52 -25.90
C MET A 1 7.87 -4.64 -25.08
N VAL A 2 7.10 -4.27 -24.06
CA VAL A 2 6.44 -5.24 -23.21
C VAL A 2 5.10 -5.61 -23.86
N PRO A 3 4.82 -6.90 -24.04
CA PRO A 3 3.54 -7.29 -24.61
C PRO A 3 2.38 -6.94 -23.69
N ILE A 4 1.25 -6.63 -24.31
CA ILE A 4 0.01 -6.39 -23.57
C ILE A 4 -0.59 -7.75 -23.23
N VAL A 5 -0.95 -7.92 -21.97
CA VAL A 5 -1.56 -9.16 -21.49
C VAL A 5 -3.00 -8.85 -21.10
N GLU A 6 -3.93 -9.55 -21.71
CA GLU A 6 -5.35 -9.39 -21.35
C GLU A 6 -5.66 -10.20 -20.13
N ILE A 7 -6.31 -9.58 -19.17
CA ILE A 7 -6.68 -10.22 -17.91
C ILE A 7 -8.10 -9.82 -17.56
N GLU A 8 -8.65 -10.49 -16.57
CA GLU A 8 -9.93 -10.10 -15.97
C GLU A 8 -9.65 -9.58 -14.57
N ARG A 9 -10.20 -8.41 -14.24
CA ARG A 9 -10.08 -7.85 -12.89
C ARG A 9 -11.43 -7.96 -12.19
N VAL A 10 -11.34 -8.23 -10.88
CA VAL A 10 -12.54 -8.24 -10.05
C VAL A 10 -12.38 -7.18 -8.97
N GLN A 11 -13.51 -6.66 -8.51
CA GLN A 11 -13.51 -5.70 -7.42
C GLN A 11 -13.26 -6.43 -6.11
N THR A 12 -12.33 -5.91 -5.31
CA THR A 12 -12.07 -6.45 -3.98
C THR A 12 -11.77 -5.30 -3.05
N GLY A 13 -11.97 -5.51 -1.77
CA GLY A 13 -11.69 -4.49 -0.78
C GLY A 13 -10.83 -5.05 0.34
N VAL A 14 -9.91 -4.23 0.82
CA VAL A 14 -9.10 -4.57 1.97
C VAL A 14 -9.05 -3.35 2.88
N ARG A 15 -8.88 -3.58 4.16
CA ARG A 15 -8.63 -2.50 5.12
C ARG A 15 -7.12 -2.38 5.27
N MET A 16 -6.64 -1.15 5.30
CA MET A 16 -5.20 -0.91 5.31
C MET A 16 -4.91 0.29 6.20
N GLU A 17 -3.75 0.32 6.78
CA GLU A 17 -3.35 1.44 7.61
C GLU A 17 -3.41 2.73 6.79
N LYS A 18 -3.95 3.79 7.42
CA LYS A 18 -4.32 5.01 6.70
C LYS A 18 -3.13 5.68 6.01
N ARG A 19 -2.01 5.85 6.74
CA ARG A 19 -0.86 6.56 6.18
C ARG A 19 -0.16 5.72 5.12
N LEU A 20 -0.14 4.40 5.31
CA LEU A 20 0.39 3.49 4.30
C LEU A 20 -0.38 3.63 2.99
N LEU A 21 -1.72 3.70 3.09
CA LEU A 21 -2.55 3.89 1.90
C LEU A 21 -2.26 5.23 1.23
N LYS A 22 -2.05 6.29 2.03
CA LYS A 22 -1.74 7.61 1.45
C LYS A 22 -0.43 7.59 0.69
N VAL A 23 0.58 6.90 1.21
CA VAL A 23 1.86 6.76 0.49
C VAL A 23 1.66 5.99 -0.80
N LEU A 24 0.89 4.89 -0.75
CA LEU A 24 0.62 4.12 -1.96
C LEU A 24 -0.09 4.95 -3.01
N LYS A 25 -1.12 5.70 -2.61
CA LYS A 25 -1.84 6.54 -3.56
C LYS A 25 -0.96 7.64 -4.14
N GLY A 26 -0.11 8.24 -3.31
CA GLY A 26 0.82 9.24 -3.79
C GLY A 26 1.81 8.68 -4.78
N LEU A 27 2.29 7.47 -4.52
CA LEU A 27 3.24 6.83 -5.43
C LEU A 27 2.57 6.47 -6.76
N ALA A 28 1.33 5.96 -6.70
CA ALA A 28 0.58 5.66 -7.93
C ALA A 28 0.40 6.92 -8.74
N GLU A 29 0.03 8.02 -8.09
CA GLU A 29 -0.14 9.31 -8.78
C GLU A 29 1.17 9.77 -9.41
N TYR A 30 2.27 9.62 -8.68
CA TYR A 30 3.58 10.00 -9.18
C TYR A 30 3.96 9.24 -10.46
N HIS A 31 3.61 7.96 -10.51
CA HIS A 31 3.89 7.13 -11.68
C HIS A 31 2.79 7.19 -12.74
N ASP A 32 1.72 7.90 -12.47
CA ASP A 32 0.59 8.06 -13.38
C ASP A 32 -0.06 6.71 -13.71
N ILE A 33 -0.22 5.89 -12.69
CA ILE A 33 -0.90 4.59 -12.80
C ILE A 33 -1.97 4.51 -11.71
N THR A 34 -2.86 3.53 -11.85
CA THR A 34 -3.88 3.33 -10.84
C THR A 34 -3.30 2.65 -9.61
N LEU A 35 -3.99 2.77 -8.49
CA LEU A 35 -3.59 2.08 -7.27
C LEU A 35 -3.58 0.56 -7.49
N GLY A 36 -4.58 0.04 -8.21
CA GLY A 36 -4.62 -1.39 -8.50
C GLY A 36 -3.41 -1.86 -9.29
N ASP A 37 -3.04 -1.09 -10.31
CA ASP A 37 -1.87 -1.40 -11.13
C ASP A 37 -0.61 -1.42 -10.26
N LEU A 38 -0.46 -0.41 -9.40
CA LEU A 38 0.69 -0.36 -8.50
C LEU A 38 0.75 -1.58 -7.59
N LEU A 39 -0.39 -1.93 -6.98
CA LEU A 39 -0.44 -3.06 -6.07
C LEU A 39 -0.16 -4.38 -6.80
N GLU A 40 -0.70 -4.53 -8.02
CA GLU A 40 -0.42 -5.72 -8.81
C GLU A 40 1.08 -5.87 -9.05
N GLY A 41 1.74 -4.77 -9.39
CA GLY A 41 3.19 -4.81 -9.63
C GLY A 41 3.96 -5.20 -8.39
N ILE A 42 3.58 -4.63 -7.24
CA ILE A 42 4.23 -4.97 -5.99
C ILE A 42 4.09 -6.47 -5.68
N VAL A 43 2.86 -6.97 -5.81
CA VAL A 43 2.58 -8.36 -5.49
C VAL A 43 3.30 -9.31 -6.43
N LEU A 44 3.30 -9.00 -7.73
CA LEU A 44 3.98 -9.86 -8.71
C LEU A 44 5.48 -9.95 -8.43
N HIS A 45 6.10 -8.82 -8.11
CA HIS A 45 7.51 -8.82 -7.75
C HIS A 45 7.75 -9.62 -6.47
N ALA A 46 6.90 -9.42 -5.47
CA ALA A 46 7.04 -10.11 -4.20
C ALA A 46 6.91 -11.62 -4.38
N PHE A 47 5.98 -12.06 -5.24
CA PHE A 47 5.80 -13.48 -5.50
C PHE A 47 7.03 -14.13 -6.08
N GLU A 48 7.85 -13.36 -6.80
CA GLU A 48 9.08 -13.89 -7.37
C GLU A 48 10.30 -13.64 -6.48
N GLY A 49 10.07 -13.10 -5.30
CA GLY A 49 11.18 -12.77 -4.41
C GLY A 49 12.02 -11.60 -4.87
N LYS A 50 11.44 -10.74 -5.70
CA LYS A 50 12.15 -9.58 -6.24
C LYS A 50 11.69 -8.31 -5.56
N ALA A 51 12.61 -7.36 -5.41
CA ALA A 51 12.25 -6.05 -4.89
C ALA A 51 11.36 -5.33 -5.90
N PRO A 52 10.23 -4.76 -5.46
CA PRO A 52 9.29 -4.15 -6.40
C PRO A 52 9.68 -2.76 -6.86
N PHE A 53 10.65 -2.10 -6.21
CA PHE A 53 10.94 -0.70 -6.50
C PHE A 53 12.41 -0.50 -6.79
N GLY A 54 12.69 0.32 -7.82
CA GLY A 54 14.03 0.77 -8.08
C GLY A 54 14.36 2.00 -7.23
N ARG A 55 15.53 2.58 -7.50
CA ARG A 55 16.04 3.69 -6.70
C ARG A 55 15.13 4.90 -6.71
N GLU A 56 14.62 5.28 -7.89
CA GLU A 56 13.79 6.46 -7.99
C GLU A 56 12.50 6.30 -7.18
N SER A 57 11.86 5.15 -7.30
CA SER A 57 10.64 4.90 -6.55
C SER A 57 10.90 4.87 -5.05
N LEU A 58 12.01 4.25 -4.63
CA LEU A 58 12.35 4.23 -3.21
C LEU A 58 12.58 5.63 -2.66
N GLN A 59 13.20 6.50 -3.45
CA GLN A 59 13.41 7.87 -3.04
C GLN A 59 12.09 8.62 -2.91
N LYS A 60 11.18 8.40 -3.85
CA LYS A 60 9.87 9.04 -3.80
C LYS A 60 9.06 8.51 -2.60
N ILE A 61 9.17 7.22 -2.32
CA ILE A 61 8.51 6.63 -1.15
C ILE A 61 9.00 7.31 0.12
N ALA A 62 10.33 7.50 0.25
CA ALA A 62 10.87 8.16 1.43
C ALA A 62 10.30 9.56 1.60
N GLU A 63 10.17 10.30 0.50
CA GLU A 63 9.58 11.63 0.54
C GLU A 63 8.12 11.58 0.98
N LEU A 64 7.35 10.66 0.42
CA LEU A 64 5.94 10.54 0.75
C LEU A 64 5.74 10.08 2.20
N LYS A 65 6.57 9.16 2.67
CA LYS A 65 6.51 8.75 4.07
C LYS A 65 6.71 9.95 4.99
N ASN A 66 7.63 10.82 4.63
CA ASN A 66 7.87 12.02 5.42
C ASN A 66 6.66 12.96 5.37
N VAL A 67 6.08 13.14 4.19
CA VAL A 67 4.92 14.01 4.02
C VAL A 67 3.74 13.54 4.87
N TYR A 68 3.47 12.25 4.88
CA TYR A 68 2.29 11.70 5.56
C TYR A 68 2.60 11.17 6.95
N GLY A 69 3.83 11.29 7.40
CA GLY A 69 4.22 10.85 8.73
C GLY A 69 4.15 9.34 8.91
N LEU A 70 4.39 8.59 7.85
CA LEU A 70 4.39 7.14 7.94
C LEU A 70 5.71 6.67 8.54
N ASP A 71 5.63 6.18 9.77
CA ASP A 71 6.81 5.75 10.52
C ASP A 71 6.86 4.23 10.71
N LEU A 72 6.01 3.51 9.99
CA LEU A 72 6.02 2.05 10.02
C LEU A 72 6.96 1.52 8.95
N ASP A 73 7.59 0.39 9.24
CA ASP A 73 8.46 -0.27 8.28
C ASP A 73 8.14 -1.77 8.26
N ALA A 74 8.97 -2.54 7.56
CA ALA A 74 8.68 -3.95 7.36
C ALA A 74 8.63 -4.73 8.67
N THR A 75 9.31 -4.27 9.71
CA THR A 75 9.29 -4.97 10.99
C THR A 75 7.93 -4.93 11.65
N ALA A 76 7.07 -4.00 11.24
CA ALA A 76 5.71 -3.91 11.78
C ALA A 76 4.74 -4.85 11.06
N SER A 77 5.18 -5.51 10.00
CA SER A 77 4.30 -6.39 9.23
C SER A 77 3.66 -7.45 10.12
N HIS A 78 2.37 -7.62 9.95
CA HIS A 78 1.57 -8.62 10.67
C HIS A 78 1.46 -8.35 12.16
N GLN A 79 1.86 -7.16 12.61
CA GLN A 79 1.80 -6.79 14.01
C GLN A 79 0.93 -5.56 14.25
N LEU A 80 0.18 -5.15 13.23
CA LEU A 80 -0.67 -3.98 13.33
C LEU A 80 -2.03 -4.37 13.89
N ILE A 81 -2.51 -3.62 14.86
CA ILE A 81 -3.82 -3.84 15.46
C ILE A 81 -4.66 -2.61 15.17
N GLU A 82 -5.82 -2.83 14.58
CA GLU A 82 -6.72 -1.73 14.26
C GLU A 82 -7.43 -1.25 15.50
N ARG A 83 -7.32 0.06 15.78
CA ARG A 83 -8.06 0.69 16.86
C ARG A 83 -9.39 1.18 16.34
N SER A 84 -10.47 0.77 16.97
CA SER A 84 -11.78 1.25 16.59
C SER A 84 -11.87 2.73 16.80
N PRO A 85 -12.56 3.45 15.91
CA PRO A 85 -12.86 4.84 16.19
C PRO A 85 -13.77 4.89 17.39
N ALA A 86 -13.48 5.63 18.25
CA ALA A 86 -14.22 5.63 19.47
C ALA A 86 -15.69 5.79 19.25
N LYS A 87 -15.41 5.68 19.05
CA LYS A 87 -16.06 5.64 18.96
C LYS A 87 -16.71 5.40 19.12
N ARG A 88 -16.84 5.35 19.11
CA ARG A 88 -17.31 4.98 19.09
C ARG A 88 -17.72 4.45 19.92
N ARG A 89 -17.99 4.25 20.49
CA ARG A 89 -18.29 3.69 21.12
C ARG A 89 -18.18 2.87 21.78
N GLY A 90 -17.96 2.93 22.41
CA GLY A 90 -17.65 1.89 23.16
C GLY A 90 -18.15 0.64 22.83
N LYS A 91 -18.21 0.19 22.24
CA LYS A 91 -18.53 -0.98 21.99
C LYS A 91 -17.48 -1.83 21.89
N ALA A 92 -17.13 -2.06 22.51
CA ALA A 92 -16.06 -2.57 22.42
C ALA A 92 -15.76 -3.68 21.68
N HIS A 93 -15.84 -3.70 21.49
CA HIS A 93 -15.61 -4.47 20.86
C HIS A 93 -14.88 -4.82 20.57
N GLU A 94 -14.90 -5.10 20.67
CA GLU A 94 -14.42 -5.49 20.40
C GLU A 94 -13.89 -5.76 20.13
N PRO A 95 -13.56 -6.23 19.89
CA PRO A 95 -12.90 -6.95 19.78
C PRO A 95 -12.33 -7.22 19.47
#